data_163fe5212c3e05e51046210d783eeb2b
#
_entry.id   163fe5212c3e05e51046210d783eeb2b
#
_cell.length_a   1.000
_cell.length_b   1.000
_cell.length_c   1.000
_cell.angle_alpha   90.00
_cell.angle_beta   90.00
_cell.angle_gamma   90.00
#
_symmetry.space_group_name_H-M   'P 1'
#
loop_
_entity.id
_entity.type
_entity.pdbx_description
1 polymer ?
#
loop_
_entity_poly.entity_id
_entity_poly.type
_entity_poly.pdbx_seq_one_letter_code
_entity_poly.pdbx_strand_id
1 'polypeptide(L)'
;AISGFHALVAGGTTGKQLSKATQARTVGFNGMLLESLLAVCVLLAIGAALNFGDYKSIVWPTDPAVKSNPILGFSLAAGRLFNMGLGIPVALGTVFGILLVEGFVVTTLDAAVRLNRYLFEELWGFSFRKVPGLLKHHWFNSGLSVLIMWVLASTSAFNLLWPIFGTANQLLAAIAL
;
A
#
# COMPACT_ATOMS: atom_id res chain seq x y z
N ALA A 1 -5.99 10.96 0.79
CA ALA A 1 -4.72 11.34 1.43
C ALA A 1 -3.69 11.66 0.35
N ILE A 2 -2.94 12.73 0.51
CA ILE A 2 -1.86 13.09 -0.41
C ILE A 2 -0.65 12.24 -0.08
N SER A 3 -0.16 11.46 -1.07
CA SER A 3 0.97 10.55 -0.90
C SER A 3 2.03 10.79 -1.97
N GLY A 4 3.24 11.14 -1.55
CA GLY A 4 4.38 11.29 -2.45
C GLY A 4 4.79 9.96 -3.10
N PHE A 5 4.67 8.84 -2.38
CA PHE A 5 4.93 7.52 -2.94
C PHE A 5 3.98 7.20 -4.11
N HIS A 6 2.69 7.47 -3.97
CA HIS A 6 1.73 7.25 -5.06
C HIS A 6 1.96 8.19 -6.24
N ALA A 7 2.45 9.41 -6.01
CA ALA A 7 2.86 10.31 -7.09
C ALA A 7 4.03 9.71 -7.90
N LEU A 8 5.03 9.12 -7.23
CA LEU A 8 6.13 8.41 -7.90
C LEU A 8 5.65 7.18 -8.68
N VAL A 9 4.75 6.37 -8.10
CA VAL A 9 4.16 5.22 -8.78
C VAL A 9 3.37 5.65 -10.01
N ALA A 10 2.54 6.69 -9.88
CA ALA A 10 1.76 7.23 -10.99
C ALA A 10 2.65 7.73 -12.14
N GLY A 11 3.70 8.49 -11.84
CA GLY A 11 4.65 9.00 -12.85
C GLY A 11 5.57 7.91 -13.42
N GLY A 12 6.07 7.03 -12.56
CA GLY A 12 7.08 6.01 -12.94
C GLY A 12 6.51 4.78 -13.63
N THR A 13 5.29 4.37 -13.31
CA THR A 13 4.68 3.14 -13.85
C THR A 13 3.36 3.38 -14.56
N THR A 14 2.36 3.92 -13.89
CA THR A 14 1.00 4.07 -14.43
C THR A 14 0.95 5.04 -15.61
N GLY A 15 1.68 6.15 -15.54
CA GLY A 15 1.75 7.13 -16.63
C GLY A 15 2.31 6.54 -17.93
N LYS A 16 3.23 5.58 -17.82
CA LYS A 16 3.82 4.88 -18.98
C LYS A 16 2.87 3.85 -19.61
N GLN A 17 1.79 3.47 -18.94
CA GLN A 17 0.79 2.51 -19.45
C GLN A 17 -0.38 3.19 -20.17
N LEU A 18 -0.46 4.52 -20.12
CA LEU A 18 -1.49 5.27 -20.82
C LEU A 18 -1.24 5.28 -22.33
N SER A 19 -2.25 4.98 -23.11
CA SER A 19 -2.16 5.02 -24.58
C SER A 19 -2.12 6.46 -25.13
N LYS A 20 -2.73 7.40 -24.42
CA LYS A 20 -2.77 8.84 -24.79
C LYS A 20 -2.59 9.71 -23.55
N ALA A 21 -1.76 10.74 -23.64
CA ALA A 21 -1.53 11.69 -22.56
C ALA A 21 -2.83 12.39 -22.09
N THR A 22 -3.77 12.64 -23.00
CA THR A 22 -5.08 13.24 -22.68
C THR A 22 -5.94 12.40 -21.73
N GLN A 23 -5.70 11.10 -21.65
CA GLN A 23 -6.43 10.19 -20.75
C GLN A 23 -5.93 10.28 -19.29
N ALA A 24 -4.74 10.85 -19.06
CA ALA A 24 -4.16 10.93 -17.73
C ALA A 24 -5.11 11.62 -16.73
N ARG A 25 -5.71 12.73 -17.14
CA ARG A 25 -6.66 13.46 -16.29
C ARG A 25 -7.90 12.64 -15.97
N THR A 26 -8.49 11.98 -16.94
CA THR A 26 -9.71 11.18 -16.76
C THR A 26 -9.46 9.97 -15.89
N VAL A 27 -8.36 9.25 -16.13
CA VAL A 27 -7.97 8.07 -15.34
C VAL A 27 -7.63 8.47 -13.91
N GLY A 28 -6.82 9.52 -13.74
CA GLY A 28 -6.44 9.99 -12.40
C GLY A 28 -7.62 10.51 -11.60
N PHE A 29 -8.50 11.30 -12.21
CA PHE A 29 -9.68 11.85 -11.53
C PHE A 29 -10.69 10.75 -11.14
N ASN A 30 -10.98 9.83 -12.05
CA ASN A 30 -11.88 8.73 -11.76
C ASN A 30 -11.29 7.79 -10.70
N GLY A 31 -9.98 7.51 -10.75
CA GLY A 31 -9.28 6.73 -9.72
C GLY A 31 -9.40 7.39 -8.34
N MET A 32 -9.18 8.69 -8.25
CA MET A 32 -9.33 9.45 -7.00
C MET A 32 -10.77 9.40 -6.47
N LEU A 33 -11.78 9.50 -7.32
CA LEU A 33 -13.18 9.39 -6.89
C LEU A 33 -13.52 8.00 -6.36
N LEU A 34 -13.04 6.94 -7.02
CA LEU A 34 -13.23 5.56 -6.56
C LEU A 34 -12.53 5.31 -5.23
N GLU A 35 -11.31 5.82 -5.05
CA GLU A 35 -10.58 5.73 -3.78
C GLU A 35 -11.32 6.47 -2.65
N SER A 36 -11.84 7.66 -2.94
CA SER A 36 -12.62 8.43 -1.96
C SER A 36 -13.91 7.71 -1.58
N LEU A 37 -14.61 7.10 -2.54
CA LEU A 37 -15.80 6.29 -2.29
C LEU A 37 -15.46 5.07 -1.42
N LEU A 38 -14.37 4.38 -1.73
CA LEU A 38 -13.89 3.24 -0.93
C LEU A 38 -13.60 3.67 0.53
N ALA A 39 -12.93 4.81 0.72
CA ALA A 39 -12.66 5.34 2.05
C ALA A 39 -13.94 5.61 2.86
N VAL A 40 -14.96 6.19 2.22
CA VAL A 40 -16.28 6.41 2.86
C VAL A 40 -16.94 5.06 3.20
N CYS A 41 -16.91 4.08 2.30
CA CYS A 41 -17.43 2.73 2.57
C CYS A 41 -16.74 2.08 3.77
N VAL A 42 -15.42 2.21 3.90
CA VAL A 42 -14.66 1.68 5.04
C VAL A 42 -15.07 2.36 6.35
N LEU A 43 -15.23 3.70 6.35
CA LEU A 43 -15.71 4.43 7.53
C LEU A 43 -17.12 3.99 7.95
N LEU A 44 -18.01 3.86 6.99
CA LEU A 44 -19.38 3.40 7.25
C LEU A 44 -19.40 1.95 7.77
N ALA A 45 -18.57 1.07 7.19
CA ALA A 45 -18.45 -0.31 7.62
C ALA A 45 -17.99 -0.43 9.08
N ILE A 46 -16.95 0.31 9.44
CA ILE A 46 -16.43 0.34 10.81
C ILE A 46 -17.48 0.92 11.77
N GLY A 47 -18.09 2.06 11.42
CA GLY A 47 -19.06 2.74 12.26
C GLY A 47 -20.36 1.95 12.46
N ALA A 48 -20.79 1.17 11.46
CA ALA A 48 -21.99 0.35 11.55
C ALA A 48 -21.78 -0.98 12.29
N ALA A 49 -20.60 -1.56 12.21
CA ALA A 49 -20.34 -2.92 12.67
C ALA A 49 -19.56 -3.01 14.00
N LEU A 50 -18.82 -1.97 14.37
CA LEU A 50 -18.01 -1.97 15.59
C LEU A 50 -18.55 -0.96 16.61
N ASN A 51 -18.65 -1.37 17.87
CA ASN A 51 -18.81 -0.44 18.96
C ASN A 51 -17.55 0.40 19.17
N PHE A 52 -17.69 1.63 19.63
CA PHE A 52 -16.55 2.52 19.85
C PHE A 52 -15.51 1.93 20.83
N GLY A 53 -15.96 1.18 21.85
CA GLY A 53 -15.08 0.49 22.79
C GLY A 53 -14.23 -0.58 22.11
N ASP A 54 -14.83 -1.43 21.28
CA ASP A 54 -14.14 -2.48 20.51
C ASP A 54 -13.13 -1.84 19.54
N TYR A 55 -13.55 -0.81 18.81
CA TYR A 55 -12.68 -0.08 17.90
C TYR A 55 -11.46 0.52 18.62
N LYS A 56 -11.69 1.19 19.76
CA LYS A 56 -10.63 1.80 20.55
C LYS A 56 -9.65 0.76 21.08
N SER A 57 -10.13 -0.39 21.57
CA SER A 57 -9.27 -1.45 22.10
C SER A 57 -8.37 -2.09 21.05
N ILE A 58 -8.83 -2.16 19.79
CA ILE A 58 -8.09 -2.77 18.67
C ILE A 58 -7.13 -1.77 18.01
N VAL A 59 -7.60 -0.54 17.77
CA VAL A 59 -6.86 0.46 16.98
C VAL A 59 -5.99 1.36 17.86
N TRP A 60 -6.47 1.71 19.08
CA TRP A 60 -5.75 2.50 20.06
C TRP A 60 -5.77 1.84 21.43
N PRO A 61 -5.10 0.68 21.57
CA PRO A 61 -5.04 0.01 22.87
C PRO A 61 -4.38 0.92 23.91
N THR A 62 -4.95 0.94 25.10
CA THR A 62 -4.42 1.71 26.23
C THR A 62 -3.20 1.03 26.85
N ASP A 63 -3.10 -0.30 26.68
CA ASP A 63 -1.96 -1.09 27.15
C ASP A 63 -0.79 -1.02 26.14
N PRO A 64 0.40 -0.53 26.55
CA PRO A 64 1.58 -0.47 25.69
C PRO A 64 2.07 -1.83 25.18
N ALA A 65 1.70 -2.94 25.85
CA ALA A 65 2.04 -4.30 25.42
C ALA A 65 1.21 -4.77 24.21
N VAL A 66 0.03 -4.18 23.97
CA VAL A 66 -0.85 -4.52 22.88
C VAL A 66 -0.55 -3.63 21.68
N LYS A 67 -0.18 -4.25 20.55
CA LYS A 67 0.08 -3.49 19.32
C LYS A 67 -1.24 -3.07 18.65
N SER A 68 -1.30 -1.81 18.21
CA SER A 68 -2.38 -1.31 17.35
C SER A 68 -2.54 -2.16 16.09
N ASN A 69 -3.76 -2.55 15.76
CA ASN A 69 -4.05 -3.37 14.58
C ASN A 69 -5.29 -2.86 13.82
N PRO A 70 -5.14 -1.78 13.02
CA PRO A 70 -6.24 -1.23 12.22
C PRO A 70 -6.79 -2.21 11.19
N ILE A 71 -5.93 -3.11 10.66
CA ILE A 71 -6.33 -4.13 9.69
C ILE A 71 -7.34 -5.10 10.33
N LEU A 72 -7.06 -5.54 11.54
CA LEU A 72 -7.98 -6.39 12.29
C LEU A 72 -9.31 -5.67 12.58
N GLY A 73 -9.24 -4.38 12.92
CA GLY A 73 -10.44 -3.57 13.14
C GLY A 73 -11.35 -3.54 11.91
N PHE A 74 -10.80 -3.23 10.73
CA PHE A 74 -11.56 -3.28 9.48
C PHE A 74 -12.06 -4.68 9.15
N SER A 75 -11.22 -5.69 9.27
CA SER A 75 -11.58 -7.07 8.91
C SER A 75 -12.68 -7.63 9.81
N LEU A 76 -12.66 -7.31 11.10
CA LEU A 76 -13.72 -7.66 12.03
C LEU A 76 -15.04 -6.93 11.72
N ALA A 77 -14.95 -5.65 11.36
CA ALA A 77 -16.12 -4.88 10.91
C ALA A 77 -16.75 -5.52 9.67
N ALA A 78 -15.95 -5.87 8.68
CA ALA A 78 -16.40 -6.59 7.48
C ALA A 78 -17.06 -7.92 7.84
N GLY A 79 -16.43 -8.70 8.75
CA GLY A 79 -16.99 -9.95 9.22
C GLY A 79 -18.35 -9.83 9.89
N ARG A 80 -18.53 -8.80 10.72
CA ARG A 80 -19.83 -8.51 11.36
C ARG A 80 -20.87 -8.06 10.33
N LEU A 81 -20.52 -7.24 9.36
CA LEU A 81 -21.44 -6.84 8.29
C LEU A 81 -21.90 -8.04 7.44
N PHE A 82 -20.98 -8.92 7.06
CA PHE A 82 -21.32 -10.15 6.33
C PHE A 82 -22.25 -11.05 7.16
N ASN A 83 -22.06 -11.10 8.46
CA ASN A 83 -22.95 -11.83 9.34
C ASN A 83 -24.35 -11.19 9.40
N MET A 84 -24.43 -9.88 9.59
CA MET A 84 -25.70 -9.14 9.68
C MET A 84 -26.47 -9.14 8.36
N GLY A 85 -25.79 -9.05 7.22
CA GLY A 85 -26.44 -8.94 5.91
C GLY A 85 -26.68 -10.29 5.22
N LEU A 86 -25.78 -11.25 5.39
CA LEU A 86 -25.77 -12.51 4.64
C LEU A 86 -25.84 -13.76 5.54
N GLY A 87 -25.82 -13.60 6.88
CA GLY A 87 -25.80 -14.72 7.82
C GLY A 87 -24.47 -15.52 7.82
N ILE A 88 -23.42 -15.01 7.20
CA ILE A 88 -22.11 -15.66 7.15
C ILE A 88 -21.48 -15.60 8.55
N PRO A 89 -20.88 -16.71 9.07
CA PRO A 89 -20.17 -16.68 10.35
C PRO A 89 -19.13 -15.57 10.40
N VAL A 90 -19.09 -14.81 11.51
CA VAL A 90 -18.18 -13.65 11.67
C VAL A 90 -16.72 -14.01 11.36
N ALA A 91 -16.28 -15.20 11.80
CA ALA A 91 -14.91 -15.67 11.54
C ALA A 91 -14.59 -15.76 10.04
N LEU A 92 -15.49 -16.35 9.23
CA LEU A 92 -15.31 -16.42 7.79
C LEU A 92 -15.36 -15.05 7.13
N GLY A 93 -16.29 -14.20 7.52
CA GLY A 93 -16.38 -12.82 7.03
C GLY A 93 -15.14 -12.00 7.39
N THR A 94 -14.54 -12.22 8.57
CA THR A 94 -13.28 -11.58 8.96
C THR A 94 -12.12 -12.04 8.09
N VAL A 95 -12.04 -13.33 7.76
CA VAL A 95 -11.03 -13.84 6.80
C VAL A 95 -11.20 -13.17 5.44
N PHE A 96 -12.41 -13.02 4.94
CA PHE A 96 -12.65 -12.25 3.70
C PHE A 96 -12.19 -10.81 3.82
N GLY A 97 -12.44 -10.15 4.95
CA GLY A 97 -11.95 -8.80 5.22
C GLY A 97 -10.42 -8.70 5.17
N ILE A 98 -9.71 -9.69 5.74
CA ILE A 98 -8.24 -9.77 5.66
C ILE A 98 -7.80 -9.93 4.21
N LEU A 99 -8.40 -10.86 3.46
CA LEU A 99 -8.05 -11.09 2.06
C LEU A 99 -8.29 -9.89 1.16
N LEU A 100 -9.32 -9.08 1.44
CA LEU A 100 -9.55 -7.80 0.74
C LEU A 100 -8.39 -6.83 0.96
N VAL A 101 -7.92 -6.68 2.21
CA VAL A 101 -6.79 -5.81 2.53
C VAL A 101 -5.50 -6.35 1.91
N GLU A 102 -5.26 -7.66 1.99
CA GLU A 102 -4.08 -8.27 1.37
C GLU A 102 -4.06 -8.10 -0.15
N GLY A 103 -5.20 -8.28 -0.82
CA GLY A 103 -5.33 -8.03 -2.25
C GLY A 103 -4.95 -6.60 -2.63
N PHE A 104 -5.38 -5.62 -1.83
CA PHE A 104 -5.00 -4.22 -2.00
C PHE A 104 -3.49 -3.98 -1.81
N VAL A 105 -2.90 -4.59 -0.77
CA VAL A 105 -1.45 -4.47 -0.49
C VAL A 105 -0.61 -5.11 -1.59
N VAL A 106 -1.01 -6.29 -2.10
CA VAL A 106 -0.29 -7.00 -3.17
C VAL A 106 -0.20 -6.17 -4.45
N THR A 107 -1.26 -5.45 -4.84
CA THR A 107 -1.22 -4.57 -6.02
C THR A 107 -0.22 -3.43 -5.85
N THR A 108 -0.15 -2.84 -4.65
CA THR A 108 0.83 -1.81 -4.31
C THR A 108 2.26 -2.35 -4.31
N LEU A 109 2.45 -3.57 -3.79
CA LEU A 109 3.75 -4.24 -3.77
C LEU A 109 4.27 -4.52 -5.18
N ASP A 110 3.43 -4.99 -6.09
CA ASP A 110 3.79 -5.20 -7.50
C ASP A 110 4.28 -3.89 -8.14
N ALA A 111 3.54 -2.80 -7.94
CA ALA A 111 3.95 -1.48 -8.44
C ALA A 111 5.27 -1.00 -7.82
N ALA A 112 5.51 -1.24 -6.52
CA ALA A 112 6.75 -0.90 -5.84
C ALA A 112 7.95 -1.69 -6.37
N VAL A 113 7.79 -2.99 -6.61
CA VAL A 113 8.85 -3.85 -7.19
C VAL A 113 9.20 -3.37 -8.61
N ARG A 114 8.21 -3.02 -9.42
CA ARG A 114 8.45 -2.46 -10.77
C ARG A 114 9.19 -1.13 -10.73
N LEU A 115 8.78 -0.24 -9.82
CA LEU A 115 9.45 1.05 -9.65
C LEU A 115 10.92 0.88 -9.22
N ASN A 116 11.17 0.03 -8.21
CA ASN A 116 12.52 -0.28 -7.74
C ASN A 116 13.39 -0.88 -8.85
N ARG A 117 12.81 -1.75 -9.68
CA ARG A 117 13.51 -2.30 -10.83
C ARG A 117 14.01 -1.20 -11.77
N TYR A 118 13.17 -0.23 -12.11
CA TYR A 118 13.56 0.89 -12.96
C TYR A 118 14.65 1.73 -12.30
N LEU A 119 14.53 1.99 -11.00
CA LEU A 119 15.55 2.74 -10.25
C LEU A 119 16.90 2.00 -10.25
N PHE A 120 16.91 0.68 -10.10
CA PHE A 120 18.15 -0.09 -10.20
C PHE A 120 18.74 -0.06 -11.62
N GLU A 121 17.92 -0.20 -12.65
CA GLU A 121 18.39 -0.10 -14.04
C GLU A 121 19.03 1.27 -14.32
N GLU A 122 18.44 2.36 -13.83
CA GLU A 122 19.00 3.72 -13.93
C GLU A 122 20.28 3.86 -13.09
N LEU A 123 20.30 3.35 -11.86
CA LEU A 123 21.45 3.37 -10.96
C LEU A 123 22.67 2.64 -11.59
N TRP A 124 22.43 1.48 -12.18
CA TRP A 124 23.49 0.75 -12.89
C TRP A 124 23.99 1.51 -14.11
N GLY A 125 23.10 2.17 -14.86
CA GLY A 125 23.44 3.03 -15.99
C GLY A 125 24.31 4.21 -15.60
N PHE A 126 24.06 4.78 -14.41
CA PHE A 126 24.86 5.89 -13.87
C PHE A 126 26.23 5.40 -13.30
N SER A 127 26.21 4.24 -12.60
CA SER A 127 27.40 3.75 -11.91
C SER A 127 28.41 3.06 -12.82
N PHE A 128 27.97 2.43 -13.91
CA PHE A 128 28.82 1.69 -14.82
C PHE A 128 28.81 2.24 -16.25
N ARG A 129 29.98 2.57 -16.78
CA ARG A 129 30.13 3.03 -18.18
C ARG A 129 29.68 1.99 -19.22
N LYS A 130 29.83 0.68 -18.86
CA LYS A 130 29.25 -0.47 -19.57
C LYS A 130 28.59 -1.37 -18.54
N VAL A 131 27.26 -1.39 -18.51
CA VAL A 131 26.51 -2.21 -17.56
C VAL A 131 26.66 -3.69 -17.93
N PRO A 132 27.10 -4.57 -17.00
CA PRO A 132 27.15 -6.01 -17.23
C PRO A 132 25.78 -6.57 -17.60
N GLY A 133 25.73 -7.59 -18.47
CA GLY A 133 24.47 -8.16 -18.95
C GLY A 133 23.53 -8.67 -17.84
N LEU A 134 24.12 -9.21 -16.76
CA LEU A 134 23.36 -9.67 -15.59
C LEU A 134 22.57 -8.55 -14.90
N LEU A 135 23.19 -7.38 -14.74
CA LEU A 135 22.56 -6.19 -14.11
C LEU A 135 21.49 -5.53 -14.99
N LYS A 136 21.46 -5.82 -16.28
CA LYS A 136 20.40 -5.39 -17.19
C LYS A 136 19.17 -6.30 -17.16
N HIS A 137 19.31 -7.49 -16.55
CA HIS A 137 18.25 -8.48 -16.60
C HIS A 137 17.13 -8.10 -15.60
N HIS A 138 15.91 -7.98 -16.09
CA HIS A 138 14.76 -7.55 -15.27
C HIS A 138 14.47 -8.50 -14.09
N TRP A 139 14.68 -9.81 -14.24
CA TRP A 139 14.53 -10.77 -13.15
C TRP A 139 15.54 -10.55 -12.03
N PHE A 140 16.79 -10.18 -12.38
CA PHE A 140 17.80 -9.88 -11.39
C PHE A 140 17.41 -8.66 -10.54
N ASN A 141 17.01 -7.56 -11.18
CA ASN A 141 16.64 -6.34 -10.49
C ASN A 141 15.35 -6.50 -9.66
N SER A 142 14.38 -7.27 -10.15
CA SER A 142 13.19 -7.62 -9.37
C SER A 142 13.52 -8.49 -8.16
N GLY A 143 14.36 -9.51 -8.36
CA GLY A 143 14.82 -10.37 -7.27
C GLY A 143 15.62 -9.61 -6.21
N LEU A 144 16.48 -8.69 -6.62
CA LEU A 144 17.21 -7.80 -5.73
C LEU A 144 16.26 -6.90 -4.90
N SER A 145 15.21 -6.36 -5.54
CA SER A 145 14.19 -5.58 -4.84
C SER A 145 13.49 -6.39 -3.77
N VAL A 146 13.06 -7.60 -4.10
CA VAL A 146 12.38 -8.50 -3.15
C VAL A 146 13.31 -8.90 -2.01
N LEU A 147 14.58 -9.20 -2.31
CA LEU A 147 15.57 -9.55 -1.30
C LEU A 147 15.82 -8.40 -0.31
N ILE A 148 15.97 -7.18 -0.81
CA ILE A 148 16.15 -6.00 0.05
C ILE A 148 14.91 -5.79 0.92
N MET A 149 13.71 -5.88 0.35
CA MET A 149 12.46 -5.76 1.11
C MET A 149 12.36 -6.83 2.19
N TRP A 150 12.72 -8.07 1.88
CA TRP A 150 12.71 -9.17 2.84
C TRP A 150 13.70 -8.96 3.99
N VAL A 151 14.93 -8.53 3.69
CA VAL A 151 15.94 -8.21 4.70
C VAL A 151 15.46 -7.07 5.61
N LEU A 152 14.90 -5.99 5.05
CA LEU A 152 14.36 -4.88 5.83
C LEU A 152 13.17 -5.31 6.68
N ALA A 153 12.30 -6.17 6.19
CA ALA A 153 11.15 -6.68 6.94
C ALA A 153 11.57 -7.63 8.06
N SER A 154 12.63 -8.44 7.87
CA SER A 154 13.13 -9.39 8.88
C SER A 154 14.00 -8.76 9.95
N THR A 155 14.47 -7.53 9.72
CA THR A 155 15.31 -6.79 10.67
C THR A 155 14.52 -5.67 11.35
N SER A 156 14.98 -5.21 12.51
CA SER A 156 14.42 -4.01 13.18
C SER A 156 14.66 -2.71 12.40
N ALA A 157 15.41 -2.74 11.30
CA ALA A 157 15.69 -1.61 10.44
C ALA A 157 14.40 -0.98 9.87
N PHE A 158 13.36 -1.78 9.65
CA PHE A 158 12.06 -1.29 9.22
C PHE A 158 11.48 -0.25 10.21
N ASN A 159 11.53 -0.53 11.50
CA ASN A 159 11.01 0.38 12.52
C ASN A 159 11.80 1.70 12.59
N LEU A 160 13.10 1.65 12.30
CA LEU A 160 13.97 2.84 12.27
C LEU A 160 13.72 3.67 10.99
N LEU A 161 13.49 3.02 9.86
CA LEU A 161 13.27 3.68 8.57
C LEU A 161 11.86 4.24 8.41
N TRP A 162 10.87 3.70 9.13
CA TRP A 162 9.47 4.09 9.00
C TRP A 162 9.20 5.59 9.20
N PRO A 163 9.73 6.26 10.26
CA PRO A 163 9.57 7.70 10.43
C PRO A 163 10.23 8.51 9.30
N ILE A 164 11.40 8.07 8.82
CA ILE A 164 12.12 8.73 7.72
C ILE A 164 11.30 8.60 6.43
N PHE A 165 10.75 7.43 6.16
CA PHE A 165 9.87 7.19 5.03
C PHE A 165 8.61 8.08 5.08
N GLY A 166 7.98 8.20 6.25
CA GLY A 166 6.82 9.05 6.45
C GLY A 166 7.13 10.52 6.14
N THR A 167 8.24 11.04 6.64
CA THR A 167 8.69 12.42 6.39
C THR A 167 9.03 12.65 4.92
N ALA A 168 9.78 11.74 4.30
CA ALA A 168 10.13 11.82 2.88
C ALA A 168 8.89 11.77 1.98
N ASN A 169 7.91 10.92 2.33
CA ASN A 169 6.65 10.82 1.60
C ASN A 169 5.84 12.13 1.65
N GLN A 170 5.79 12.79 2.80
CA GLN A 170 5.11 14.09 2.94
C GLN A 170 5.84 15.20 2.20
N LEU A 171 7.18 15.21 2.24
CA LEU A 171 8.01 16.18 1.50
C LEU A 171 7.79 16.05 -0.01
N LEU A 172 7.81 14.82 -0.53
CA LEU A 172 7.53 14.56 -1.95
C LEU A 172 6.12 15.01 -2.35
N ALA A 173 5.13 14.78 -1.48
CA ALA A 173 3.77 15.24 -1.72
C ALA A 173 3.69 16.78 -1.78
N ALA A 174 4.40 17.48 -0.89
CA ALA A 174 4.44 18.94 -0.89
C ALA A 174 5.14 19.54 -2.12
N ILE A 175 6.15 18.85 -2.66
CA ILE A 175 6.85 19.27 -3.88
C ILE A 175 6.00 19.02 -5.13
N ALA A 176 5.17 17.98 -5.13
CA ALA A 176 4.32 17.61 -6.26
C ALA A 176 3.05 18.47 -6.41
N LEU A 177 2.67 19.22 -5.38
CA LEU A 177 1.55 20.17 -5.36
C LEU A 177 1.95 21.55 -5.85
#